data_32a48f463f179ab421c56beb6a89121d
#
_entry.id   32a48f463f179ab421c56beb6a89121d
#
_cell.length_a   1.000
_cell.length_b   1.000
_cell.length_c   1.000
_cell.angle_alpha   90.00
_cell.angle_beta   90.00
_cell.angle_gamma   90.00
#
_symmetry.space_group_name_H-M   'P 1'
#
loop_
_entity.id
_entity.type
_entity.pdbx_description
1 polymer ?
#
loop_
_entity_poly.entity_id
_entity_poly.type
_entity_poly.pdbx_seq_one_letter_code
_entity_poly.pdbx_strand_id
1 'polypeptide(L)'
;EESEGFLKNTRSFAKVLDCCLNAQRTGLALSLCLGDRGKILKDAHDLVLKHNESIKKLSSQLFREKWRFYDNKETVFINGEGILDIQNVYSFISFLEKSVSFADRLICLRILDSEEFYKFIIIKTKFCNINLIGIAQKISKIFDEEYVKIINNNKIEINISVSNLEDFLSNIKKIIIYEKISQS
;
A
#
# COMPACT_ATOMS: atom_id res chain seq x y z
N GLU A 1 21.03 -11.22 -23.23
CA GLU A 1 20.70 -12.43 -22.38
C GLU A 1 20.15 -12.05 -20.99
N GLU A 2 20.54 -10.92 -20.38
CA GLU A 2 19.98 -10.48 -19.09
C GLU A 2 18.56 -9.90 -19.17
N SER A 3 18.17 -9.37 -20.32
CA SER A 3 16.85 -8.74 -20.50
C SER A 3 15.67 -9.73 -20.57
N GLU A 4 15.90 -10.96 -21.01
CA GLU A 4 14.85 -11.99 -21.08
C GLU A 4 14.43 -12.54 -19.70
N GLY A 5 15.33 -12.52 -18.72
CA GLY A 5 15.02 -12.89 -17.33
C GLY A 5 13.96 -12.03 -16.65
N PHE A 6 13.81 -10.81 -17.10
CA PHE A 6 12.91 -9.79 -16.58
C PHE A 6 11.42 -10.09 -16.85
N LEU A 7 11.09 -10.77 -17.94
CA LEU A 7 9.72 -11.17 -18.30
C LEU A 7 9.45 -12.66 -18.12
N LYS A 8 10.26 -13.35 -17.34
CA LYS A 8 10.23 -14.83 -17.19
C LYS A 8 8.88 -15.43 -16.79
N ASN A 9 8.01 -14.66 -16.17
CA ASN A 9 6.70 -15.14 -15.75
C ASN A 9 5.65 -14.02 -15.76
N THR A 10 4.39 -14.41 -15.82
CA THR A 10 3.24 -13.49 -15.85
C THR A 10 3.24 -12.46 -14.72
N ARG A 11 3.70 -12.84 -13.52
CA ARG A 11 3.77 -11.94 -12.36
C ARG A 11 4.82 -10.84 -12.54
N SER A 12 5.97 -11.17 -13.12
CA SER A 12 7.01 -10.19 -13.44
C SER A 12 6.53 -9.25 -14.54
N PHE A 13 5.88 -9.78 -15.55
CA PHE A 13 5.29 -8.99 -16.64
C PHE A 13 4.23 -8.01 -16.11
N ALA A 14 3.29 -8.48 -15.27
CA ALA A 14 2.28 -7.61 -14.65
C ALA A 14 2.92 -6.44 -13.89
N LYS A 15 3.98 -6.67 -13.11
CA LYS A 15 4.69 -5.60 -12.41
C LYS A 15 5.32 -4.56 -13.34
N VAL A 16 5.83 -5.00 -14.49
CA VAL A 16 6.36 -4.08 -15.50
C VAL A 16 5.25 -3.20 -16.05
N LEU A 17 4.10 -3.79 -16.37
CA LEU A 17 2.93 -3.04 -16.82
C LEU A 17 2.45 -2.04 -15.76
N ASP A 18 2.36 -2.46 -14.51
CA ASP A 18 2.01 -1.58 -13.39
C ASP A 18 2.97 -0.38 -13.28
N CYS A 19 4.28 -0.62 -13.38
CA CYS A 19 5.27 0.46 -13.38
C CYS A 19 5.09 1.41 -14.58
N CYS A 20 4.80 0.88 -15.76
CA CYS A 20 4.56 1.69 -16.95
C CYS A 20 3.30 2.56 -16.80
N LEU A 21 2.23 2.01 -16.25
CA LEU A 21 0.97 2.73 -16.00
C LEU A 21 1.15 3.82 -14.94
N ASN A 22 1.79 3.49 -13.81
CA ASN A 22 2.07 4.46 -12.75
C ASN A 22 2.96 5.62 -13.22
N ALA A 23 3.87 5.35 -14.15
CA ALA A 23 4.71 6.37 -14.79
C ALA A 23 4.03 7.09 -15.95
N GLN A 24 2.74 6.86 -16.18
CA GLN A 24 1.97 7.41 -17.31
C GLN A 24 2.57 7.08 -18.70
N ARG A 25 3.26 5.94 -18.79
CA ARG A 25 3.88 5.42 -20.02
C ARG A 25 3.01 4.35 -20.67
N THR A 26 1.72 4.65 -20.88
CA THR A 26 0.73 3.71 -21.41
C THR A 26 1.13 3.14 -22.76
N GLY A 27 1.74 3.95 -23.66
CA GLY A 27 2.25 3.48 -24.97
C GLY A 27 3.32 2.40 -24.81
N LEU A 28 4.21 2.53 -23.81
CA LEU A 28 5.24 1.54 -23.50
C LEU A 28 4.60 0.21 -23.04
N ALA A 29 3.60 0.29 -22.15
CA ALA A 29 2.86 -0.88 -21.69
C ALA A 29 2.16 -1.60 -22.85
N LEU A 30 1.49 -0.84 -23.73
CA LEU A 30 0.79 -1.39 -24.90
C LEU A 30 1.75 -2.10 -25.84
N SER A 31 2.89 -1.47 -26.19
CA SER A 31 3.90 -2.07 -27.07
C SER A 31 4.45 -3.38 -26.50
N LEU A 32 4.67 -3.47 -25.19
CA LEU A 32 5.06 -4.72 -24.54
C LEU A 32 3.98 -5.80 -24.65
N CYS A 33 2.70 -5.44 -24.49
CA CYS A 33 1.57 -6.36 -24.67
C CYS A 33 1.46 -6.87 -26.11
N LEU A 34 1.78 -6.03 -27.09
CA LEU A 34 1.79 -6.39 -28.51
C LEU A 34 3.03 -7.23 -28.91
N GLY A 35 3.92 -7.50 -27.98
CA GLY A 35 5.06 -8.40 -28.22
C GLY A 35 6.35 -7.71 -28.61
N ASP A 36 6.44 -6.38 -28.54
CA ASP A 36 7.70 -5.68 -28.79
C ASP A 36 8.72 -6.02 -27.69
N ARG A 37 9.92 -6.45 -28.13
CA ARG A 37 11.01 -6.91 -27.24
C ARG A 37 12.33 -6.18 -27.46
N GLY A 38 12.41 -5.30 -28.41
CA GLY A 38 13.62 -4.53 -28.72
C GLY A 38 13.89 -3.40 -27.75
N LYS A 39 13.96 -2.18 -28.27
CA LYS A 39 14.19 -0.96 -27.48
C LYS A 39 13.14 -0.77 -26.38
N ILE A 40 11.89 -1.10 -26.66
CA ILE A 40 10.74 -1.01 -25.74
C ILE A 40 10.99 -1.82 -24.46
N LEU A 41 11.53 -3.04 -24.57
CA LEU A 41 11.84 -3.87 -23.42
C LEU A 41 12.94 -3.23 -22.55
N LYS A 42 13.96 -2.65 -23.17
CA LYS A 42 15.02 -1.94 -22.47
C LYS A 42 14.48 -0.71 -21.74
N ASP A 43 13.68 0.10 -22.41
CA ASP A 43 13.07 1.31 -21.81
C ASP A 43 12.17 0.94 -20.61
N ALA A 44 11.42 -0.16 -20.72
CA ALA A 44 10.59 -0.68 -19.62
C ALA A 44 11.44 -1.18 -18.44
N HIS A 45 12.54 -1.87 -18.72
CA HIS A 45 13.47 -2.33 -17.70
C HIS A 45 14.08 -1.15 -16.93
N ASP A 46 14.57 -0.13 -17.63
CA ASP A 46 15.14 1.06 -17.05
C ASP A 46 14.10 1.83 -16.20
N LEU A 47 12.84 1.85 -16.64
CA LEU A 47 11.74 2.43 -15.89
C LEU A 47 11.51 1.70 -14.55
N VAL A 48 11.48 0.35 -14.59
CA VAL A 48 11.31 -0.46 -13.38
C VAL A 48 12.48 -0.30 -12.40
N LEU A 49 13.71 -0.21 -12.89
CA LEU A 49 14.88 0.04 -12.04
C LEU A 49 14.74 1.38 -11.34
N LYS A 50 14.46 2.46 -12.07
CA LYS A 50 14.24 3.80 -11.51
C LYS A 50 13.10 3.83 -10.50
N HIS A 51 11.99 3.15 -10.80
CA HIS A 51 10.87 3.04 -9.87
C HIS A 51 11.27 2.34 -8.56
N ASN A 52 11.96 1.20 -8.64
CA ASN A 52 12.43 0.47 -7.47
C ASN A 52 13.41 1.30 -6.62
N GLU A 53 14.31 2.06 -7.26
CA GLU A 53 15.22 2.97 -6.57
C GLU A 53 14.47 4.10 -5.86
N SER A 54 13.45 4.67 -6.52
CA SER A 54 12.58 5.68 -5.92
C SER A 54 11.87 5.15 -4.67
N ILE A 55 11.26 3.96 -4.75
CA ILE A 55 10.59 3.34 -3.59
C ILE A 55 11.58 3.05 -2.46
N LYS A 56 12.79 2.57 -2.75
CA LYS A 56 13.85 2.39 -1.74
C LYS A 56 14.23 3.71 -1.06
N LYS A 57 14.36 4.78 -1.84
CA LYS A 57 14.68 6.11 -1.32
C LYS A 57 13.57 6.65 -0.42
N LEU A 58 12.30 6.57 -0.86
CA LEU A 58 11.13 6.97 -0.06
C LEU A 58 11.04 6.15 1.22
N SER A 59 11.25 4.83 1.13
CA SER A 59 11.28 3.94 2.30
C SER A 59 12.36 4.36 3.30
N SER A 60 13.59 4.62 2.80
CA SER A 60 14.70 5.04 3.66
C SER A 60 14.42 6.39 4.33
N GLN A 61 13.80 7.32 3.62
CA GLN A 61 13.40 8.61 4.17
C GLN A 61 12.34 8.41 5.27
N LEU A 62 11.30 7.65 5.00
CA LEU A 62 10.23 7.37 5.94
C LEU A 62 10.77 6.71 7.22
N PHE A 63 11.61 5.67 7.08
CA PHE A 63 12.16 4.93 8.22
C PHE A 63 13.18 5.70 9.07
N ARG A 64 13.76 6.78 8.56
CA ARG A 64 14.61 7.68 9.37
C ARG A 64 13.81 8.49 10.38
N GLU A 65 12.56 8.82 10.08
CA GLU A 65 11.70 9.66 10.90
C GLU A 65 10.85 8.80 11.85
N LYS A 66 11.46 8.36 12.96
CA LYS A 66 10.84 7.43 13.91
C LYS A 66 9.48 7.88 14.44
N TRP A 67 9.23 9.19 14.54
CA TRP A 67 7.96 9.75 14.98
C TRP A 67 6.77 9.42 14.06
N ARG A 68 7.05 9.00 12.82
CA ARG A 68 6.03 8.56 11.87
C ARG A 68 5.48 7.17 12.16
N PHE A 69 6.14 6.44 13.05
CA PHE A 69 5.76 5.07 13.39
C PHE A 69 5.23 5.01 14.80
N TYR A 70 4.02 4.53 14.92
CA TYR A 70 3.47 4.10 16.19
C TYR A 70 3.34 2.58 16.14
N ASP A 71 4.24 1.90 16.83
CA ASP A 71 4.39 0.45 16.82
C ASP A 71 3.86 -0.13 18.14
N ASN A 72 2.92 -1.06 18.05
CA ASN A 72 2.54 -1.95 19.13
C ASN A 72 2.69 -3.40 18.67
N LYS A 73 2.45 -4.36 19.58
CA LYS A 73 2.68 -5.79 19.28
C LYS A 73 1.94 -6.30 18.03
N GLU A 74 0.80 -5.72 17.69
CA GLU A 74 -0.12 -6.25 16.67
C GLU A 74 -0.31 -5.32 15.47
N THR A 75 -0.07 -4.03 15.67
CA THR A 75 -0.38 -3.00 14.68
C THR A 75 0.75 -2.01 14.54
N VAL A 76 1.10 -1.69 13.32
CA VAL A 76 2.03 -0.61 13.01
C VAL A 76 1.25 0.48 12.28
N PHE A 77 1.15 1.65 12.90
CA PHE A 77 0.64 2.85 12.26
C PHE A 77 1.79 3.61 11.63
N ILE A 78 1.65 3.93 10.35
CA ILE A 78 2.66 4.64 9.57
C ILE A 78 2.07 5.93 9.03
N ASN A 79 2.68 7.05 9.37
CA ASN A 79 2.33 8.34 8.79
C ASN A 79 3.18 8.62 7.54
N GLY A 80 2.59 8.42 6.36
CA GLY A 80 3.23 8.65 5.07
C GLY A 80 3.08 10.08 4.52
N GLU A 81 2.32 10.93 5.23
CA GLU A 81 2.03 12.31 4.80
C GLU A 81 3.31 13.11 4.48
N GLY A 82 3.32 13.81 3.35
CA GLY A 82 4.46 14.59 2.88
C GLY A 82 5.62 13.77 2.28
N ILE A 83 5.58 12.42 2.35
CA ILE A 83 6.58 11.52 1.74
C ILE A 83 5.93 10.62 0.70
N LEU A 84 4.76 10.05 1.02
CA LEU A 84 4.01 9.18 0.13
C LEU A 84 2.80 9.91 -0.43
N ASP A 85 2.52 9.64 -1.70
CA ASP A 85 1.34 10.09 -2.43
C ASP A 85 0.58 8.89 -3.02
N ILE A 86 -0.54 9.16 -3.69
CA ILE A 86 -1.40 8.14 -4.28
C ILE A 86 -0.70 7.33 -5.38
N GLN A 87 0.33 7.89 -6.05
CA GLN A 87 1.03 7.23 -7.14
C GLN A 87 2.03 6.19 -6.64
N ASN A 88 2.66 6.46 -5.49
CA ASN A 88 3.74 5.60 -4.97
C ASN A 88 3.32 4.74 -3.77
N VAL A 89 2.19 5.04 -3.11
CA VAL A 89 1.74 4.34 -1.91
C VAL A 89 1.55 2.84 -2.11
N TYR A 90 0.98 2.41 -3.23
CA TYR A 90 0.74 0.98 -3.49
C TYR A 90 2.04 0.21 -3.74
N SER A 91 3.02 0.83 -4.37
CA SER A 91 4.36 0.25 -4.54
C SER A 91 5.09 0.15 -3.20
N PHE A 92 4.94 1.16 -2.34
CA PHE A 92 5.45 1.13 -0.97
C PHE A 92 4.77 0.04 -0.13
N ILE A 93 3.45 -0.12 -0.24
CA ILE A 93 2.71 -1.23 0.38
C ILE A 93 3.28 -2.58 -0.05
N SER A 94 3.47 -2.78 -1.37
CA SER A 94 4.05 -4.02 -1.89
C SER A 94 5.49 -4.26 -1.41
N PHE A 95 6.21 -3.22 -1.05
CA PHE A 95 7.51 -3.31 -0.38
C PHE A 95 7.35 -3.74 1.08
N LEU A 96 6.41 -3.16 1.84
CA LEU A 96 6.13 -3.51 3.24
C LEU A 96 5.65 -4.95 3.40
N GLU A 97 4.75 -5.42 2.53
CA GLU A 97 4.22 -6.80 2.55
C GLU A 97 5.32 -7.88 2.42
N LYS A 98 6.45 -7.53 1.80
CA LYS A 98 7.61 -8.42 1.67
C LYS A 98 8.57 -8.30 2.84
N SER A 99 8.41 -7.33 3.72
CA SER A 99 9.28 -7.12 4.86
C SER A 99 8.98 -8.14 5.96
N VAL A 100 9.97 -8.91 6.35
CA VAL A 100 9.87 -9.88 7.46
C VAL A 100 9.54 -9.17 8.78
N SER A 101 9.95 -7.93 8.95
CA SER A 101 9.74 -7.15 10.18
C SER A 101 8.26 -6.89 10.51
N PHE A 102 7.37 -7.04 9.54
CA PHE A 102 5.93 -6.80 9.69
C PHE A 102 5.07 -8.03 9.41
N ALA A 103 5.66 -9.23 9.30
CA ALA A 103 5.00 -10.41 8.75
C ALA A 103 3.80 -10.92 9.56
N ASP A 104 3.68 -10.56 10.84
CA ASP A 104 2.63 -10.97 11.79
C ASP A 104 1.71 -9.82 12.22
N ARG A 105 1.78 -8.65 11.56
CA ARG A 105 1.14 -7.42 12.01
C ARG A 105 0.08 -6.90 11.06
N LEU A 106 -0.82 -6.11 11.62
CA LEU A 106 -1.69 -5.22 10.86
C LEU A 106 -0.94 -3.91 10.59
N ILE A 107 -0.83 -3.50 9.35
CA ILE A 107 -0.22 -2.23 8.95
C ILE A 107 -1.33 -1.24 8.63
N CYS A 108 -1.33 -0.10 9.28
CA CYS A 108 -2.24 1.02 9.03
C CYS A 108 -1.42 2.20 8.50
N LEU A 109 -1.46 2.43 7.20
CA LEU A 109 -0.74 3.50 6.52
C LEU A 109 -1.67 4.67 6.24
N ARG A 110 -1.27 5.88 6.65
CA ARG A 110 -1.96 7.13 6.36
C ARG A 110 -1.21 7.95 5.33
N ILE A 111 -1.91 8.48 4.33
CA ILE A 111 -1.44 9.52 3.42
C ILE A 111 -2.45 10.65 3.33
N LEU A 112 -2.03 11.82 2.91
CA LEU A 112 -2.93 12.90 2.51
C LEU A 112 -3.35 12.65 1.06
N ASP A 113 -4.66 12.48 0.83
CA ASP A 113 -5.22 12.23 -0.51
C ASP A 113 -5.59 13.54 -1.21
N SER A 114 -6.13 14.49 -0.43
CA SER A 114 -6.45 15.86 -0.84
C SER A 114 -6.39 16.79 0.37
N GLU A 115 -6.62 18.11 0.17
CA GLU A 115 -6.68 19.06 1.29
C GLU A 115 -7.78 18.73 2.32
N GLU A 116 -8.82 18.00 1.90
CA GLU A 116 -9.98 17.68 2.72
C GLU A 116 -9.95 16.26 3.28
N PHE A 117 -9.18 15.35 2.70
CA PHE A 117 -9.26 13.92 3.03
C PHE A 117 -7.89 13.28 3.25
N TYR A 118 -7.85 12.47 4.30
CA TYR A 118 -6.81 11.44 4.50
C TYR A 118 -7.28 10.11 3.94
N LYS A 119 -6.38 9.41 3.29
CA LYS A 119 -6.56 8.00 2.93
C LYS A 119 -5.78 7.11 3.90
N PHE A 120 -6.50 6.20 4.52
CA PHE A 120 -5.92 5.12 5.31
C PHE A 120 -5.96 3.83 4.50
N ILE A 121 -4.83 3.15 4.44
CA ILE A 121 -4.74 1.84 3.80
C ILE A 121 -4.33 0.85 4.90
N ILE A 122 -5.24 -0.07 5.22
CA ILE A 122 -5.01 -1.08 6.26
C ILE A 122 -4.75 -2.41 5.57
N ILE A 123 -3.62 -3.02 5.95
CA ILE A 123 -3.12 -4.23 5.32
C ILE A 123 -2.91 -5.30 6.39
N LYS A 124 -3.49 -6.46 6.14
CA LYS A 124 -3.25 -7.67 6.89
C LYS A 124 -2.05 -8.40 6.29
N THR A 125 -0.97 -8.53 7.05
CA THR A 125 0.21 -9.27 6.60
C THR A 125 0.03 -10.79 6.74
N LYS A 126 0.96 -11.56 6.20
CA LYS A 126 0.81 -13.01 5.97
C LYS A 126 0.45 -13.83 7.22
N PHE A 127 1.01 -13.48 8.37
CA PHE A 127 0.81 -14.22 9.63
C PHE A 127 -0.08 -13.48 10.64
N CYS A 128 -0.68 -12.37 10.25
CA CYS A 128 -1.62 -11.65 11.07
C CYS A 128 -2.99 -12.35 11.06
N ASN A 129 -3.53 -12.68 12.22
CA ASN A 129 -4.81 -13.40 12.36
C ASN A 129 -6.04 -12.50 12.55
N ILE A 130 -5.88 -11.18 12.45
CA ILE A 130 -6.99 -10.23 12.65
C ILE A 130 -7.98 -10.31 11.48
N ASN A 131 -9.29 -10.28 11.79
CA ASN A 131 -10.34 -10.23 10.77
C ASN A 131 -10.52 -8.80 10.24
N LEU A 132 -9.90 -8.53 9.09
CA LEU A 132 -9.92 -7.21 8.47
C LEU A 132 -11.31 -6.81 7.96
N ILE A 133 -12.11 -7.77 7.50
CA ILE A 133 -13.50 -7.52 7.06
C ILE A 133 -14.36 -7.09 8.26
N GLY A 134 -14.20 -7.73 9.41
CA GLY A 134 -14.89 -7.33 10.64
C GLY A 134 -14.52 -5.91 11.09
N ILE A 135 -13.25 -5.53 10.94
CA ILE A 135 -12.80 -4.14 11.17
C ILE A 135 -13.51 -3.19 10.20
N ALA A 136 -13.52 -3.49 8.90
CA ALA A 136 -14.17 -2.66 7.88
C ALA A 136 -15.66 -2.43 8.20
N GLN A 137 -16.39 -3.50 8.53
CA GLN A 137 -17.81 -3.42 8.89
C GLN A 137 -18.07 -2.57 10.14
N LYS A 138 -17.19 -2.61 11.14
CA LYS A 138 -17.31 -1.78 12.34
C LYS A 138 -17.02 -0.32 12.04
N ILE A 139 -16.03 -0.04 11.19
CA ILE A 139 -15.71 1.33 10.78
C ILE A 139 -16.86 1.92 9.95
N SER A 140 -17.41 1.17 9.00
CA SER A 140 -18.55 1.62 8.18
C SER A 140 -19.79 1.99 9.00
N LYS A 141 -20.00 1.34 10.15
CA LYS A 141 -21.12 1.69 11.07
C LYS A 141 -20.91 3.01 11.80
N ILE A 142 -19.67 3.49 11.92
CA ILE A 142 -19.33 4.71 12.67
C ILE A 142 -19.13 5.90 11.73
N PHE A 143 -18.55 5.66 10.56
CA PHE A 143 -18.04 6.69 9.64
C PHE A 143 -18.67 6.57 8.25
N ASP A 144 -19.87 6.20 8.08
CA ASP A 144 -20.53 6.08 6.78
C ASP A 144 -19.90 5.07 5.80
N GLU A 145 -20.72 4.27 5.12
CA GLU A 145 -20.25 3.16 4.26
C GLU A 145 -19.48 3.63 3.03
N GLU A 146 -19.77 4.84 2.52
CA GLU A 146 -19.11 5.38 1.31
C GLU A 146 -17.61 5.58 1.47
N TYR A 147 -17.12 5.69 2.70
CA TYR A 147 -15.71 5.94 2.98
C TYR A 147 -14.86 4.68 3.12
N VAL A 148 -15.49 3.50 3.20
CA VAL A 148 -14.77 2.23 3.44
C VAL A 148 -14.85 1.34 2.21
N LYS A 149 -13.70 1.08 1.58
CA LYS A 149 -13.59 0.19 0.42
C LYS A 149 -12.82 -1.07 0.78
N ILE A 150 -13.48 -2.21 0.70
CA ILE A 150 -12.83 -3.52 0.83
C ILE A 150 -12.21 -3.87 -0.53
N ILE A 151 -10.89 -3.92 -0.59
CA ILE A 151 -10.15 -4.29 -1.82
C ILE A 151 -10.07 -5.81 -1.94
N ASN A 152 -9.74 -6.47 -0.83
CA ASN A 152 -9.72 -7.93 -0.69
C ASN A 152 -9.64 -8.30 0.80
N ASN A 153 -9.55 -9.60 1.10
CA ASN A 153 -9.49 -10.11 2.48
C ASN A 153 -8.29 -9.60 3.30
N ASN A 154 -7.27 -9.04 2.66
CA ASN A 154 -6.04 -8.58 3.28
C ASN A 154 -5.83 -7.07 3.18
N LYS A 155 -6.72 -6.34 2.50
CA LYS A 155 -6.54 -4.89 2.31
C LYS A 155 -7.88 -4.16 2.25
N ILE A 156 -7.99 -3.10 3.05
CA ILE A 156 -9.08 -2.13 2.99
C ILE A 156 -8.52 -0.71 2.83
N GLU A 157 -9.29 0.14 2.22
CA GLU A 157 -9.02 1.58 2.08
C GLU A 157 -10.15 2.37 2.72
N ILE A 158 -9.79 3.44 3.44
CA ILE A 158 -10.72 4.28 4.16
C ILE A 158 -10.35 5.73 3.87
N ASN A 159 -11.32 6.50 3.38
CA ASN A 159 -11.15 7.95 3.24
C ASN A 159 -11.80 8.63 4.44
N ILE A 160 -11.08 9.50 5.13
CA ILE A 160 -11.55 10.20 6.31
C ILE A 160 -11.32 11.69 6.13
N SER A 161 -12.36 12.51 6.35
CA SER A 161 -12.19 13.95 6.32
C SER A 161 -11.22 14.41 7.40
N VAL A 162 -10.50 15.49 7.12
CA VAL A 162 -9.53 16.08 8.07
C VAL A 162 -10.20 16.39 9.41
N SER A 163 -11.48 16.84 9.38
CA SER A 163 -12.26 17.13 10.60
C SER A 163 -12.53 15.91 11.48
N ASN A 164 -12.61 14.71 10.89
CA ASN A 164 -12.94 13.48 11.60
C ASN A 164 -11.70 12.65 11.99
N LEU A 165 -10.49 13.17 11.73
CA LEU A 165 -9.25 12.41 11.91
C LEU A 165 -9.02 11.93 13.34
N GLU A 166 -9.21 12.81 14.34
CA GLU A 166 -8.98 12.47 15.74
C GLU A 166 -9.95 11.39 16.23
N ASP A 167 -11.23 11.54 15.89
CA ASP A 167 -12.27 10.56 16.23
C ASP A 167 -11.99 9.23 15.54
N PHE A 168 -11.58 9.24 14.29
CA PHE A 168 -11.17 8.03 13.57
C PHE A 168 -10.00 7.33 14.24
N LEU A 169 -8.92 8.04 14.56
CA LEU A 169 -7.73 7.46 15.21
C LEU A 169 -8.03 6.89 16.60
N SER A 170 -8.93 7.53 17.34
CA SER A 170 -9.39 7.02 18.64
C SER A 170 -10.20 5.72 18.48
N ASN A 171 -11.11 5.68 17.52
CA ASN A 171 -12.01 4.55 17.33
C ASN A 171 -11.31 3.35 16.70
N ILE A 172 -10.44 3.56 15.69
CA ILE A 172 -9.75 2.45 15.01
C ILE A 172 -8.89 1.63 15.98
N LYS A 173 -8.21 2.26 16.91
CA LYS A 173 -7.43 1.56 17.95
C LYS A 173 -8.31 0.64 18.79
N LYS A 174 -9.48 1.13 19.23
CA LYS A 174 -10.45 0.35 20.01
C LYS A 174 -11.01 -0.82 19.20
N ILE A 175 -11.36 -0.58 17.94
CA ILE A 175 -11.91 -1.60 17.03
C ILE A 175 -10.91 -2.73 16.81
N ILE A 176 -9.64 -2.43 16.57
CA ILE A 176 -8.58 -3.42 16.35
C ILE A 176 -8.39 -4.29 17.62
N ILE A 177 -8.33 -3.66 18.79
CA ILE A 177 -8.19 -4.37 20.06
C ILE A 177 -9.40 -5.29 20.30
N TYR A 178 -10.61 -4.79 20.08
CA TYR A 178 -11.84 -5.57 20.26
C TYR A 178 -11.90 -6.77 19.30
N GLU A 179 -11.54 -6.57 18.02
CA GLU A 179 -11.57 -7.64 17.02
C GLU A 179 -10.62 -8.78 17.36
N LYS A 180 -9.50 -8.47 17.98
CA LYS A 180 -8.54 -9.48 18.45
C LYS A 180 -9.11 -10.29 19.63
N ILE A 181 -9.70 -9.63 20.63
CA ILE A 181 -10.26 -10.30 21.82
C ILE A 181 -11.39 -11.25 21.43
N SER A 182 -12.19 -10.89 20.42
CA SER A 182 -13.30 -11.73 19.93
C SER A 182 -12.86 -12.99 19.16
N GLN A 183 -11.57 -13.12 18.85
CA GLN A 183 -11.01 -14.27 18.10
C GLN A 183 -10.11 -15.17 18.98
N SER A 184 -9.83 -14.75 20.22
CA SER A 184 -9.10 -15.53 21.25
C SER A 184 -10.03 -16.44 22.02
#